data_6f8d36426c79742ec26fa3dc762bf269
#
_entry.id   6f8d36426c79742ec26fa3dc762bf269
#
_cell.length_a   1.000
_cell.length_b   1.000
_cell.length_c   1.000
_cell.angle_alpha   90.00
_cell.angle_beta   90.00
_cell.angle_gamma   90.00
#
_symmetry.space_group_name_H-M   'P 1'
#
loop_
_entity.id
_entity.type
_entity.pdbx_description
1 polymer ?
#
loop_
_entity_poly.entity_id
_entity_poly.type
_entity_poly.pdbx_seq_one_letter_code
_entity_poly.pdbx_strand_id
1 'polypeptide(L)'
;MKLFHGVYWIRIFKFLIFLLILASCESKQTHRAGTEPISHKLWNQVLINSVNVSGRVNYEGLKENPKILLDYLELLRTSRPNDERWDEKERLAYWINLYNAFTLKLIIDHYPLKSIKDIGSTIQIPFINSPWDIETIDFGNEKISLNYVEHQILRKSFEEPRIHFAINCASISCPNLRNEAYVAAKIDAQLADQAQRFLNDSTKNIITSEALYLSRIFQWFSGDFDVPQTLHENLSIWSGVSINNSATTQFIDYDWSLNEQSRP
;
A
#
# COMPACT_ATOMS: atom_id res chain seq x y z
N MET A 1 -33.85 -74.22 -1.27
CA MET A 1 -33.53 -73.54 -0.02
C MET A 1 -32.17 -72.85 -0.20
N LYS A 2 -32.12 -71.80 -1.01
CA LYS A 2 -30.93 -70.91 -1.21
C LYS A 2 -31.38 -69.62 -1.94
N LEU A 3 -31.96 -68.62 -1.24
CA LEU A 3 -32.28 -67.32 -1.85
C LEU A 3 -32.64 -66.24 -0.79
N PHE A 4 -32.04 -66.27 0.39
CA PHE A 4 -32.30 -65.19 1.39
C PHE A 4 -31.09 -64.52 2.03
N HIS A 5 -29.85 -64.70 1.51
CA HIS A 5 -28.68 -64.11 2.09
C HIS A 5 -28.15 -62.85 1.32
N GLY A 6 -28.68 -62.56 0.13
CA GLY A 6 -28.17 -61.48 -0.70
C GLY A 6 -28.71 -60.07 -0.38
N VAL A 7 -29.89 -59.99 0.23
CA VAL A 7 -30.57 -58.67 0.39
C VAL A 7 -30.13 -57.92 1.65
N TYR A 8 -29.65 -58.61 2.67
CA TYR A 8 -29.20 -57.98 3.91
C TYR A 8 -27.86 -57.26 3.78
N TRP A 9 -26.94 -57.79 2.99
CA TRP A 9 -25.60 -57.19 2.78
C TRP A 9 -25.65 -55.90 1.94
N ILE A 10 -26.56 -55.79 0.99
CA ILE A 10 -26.72 -54.59 0.14
C ILE A 10 -27.33 -53.43 0.93
N ARG A 11 -28.18 -53.70 1.92
CA ARG A 11 -28.77 -52.65 2.77
C ARG A 11 -27.76 -52.10 3.80
N ILE A 12 -26.92 -52.97 4.38
CA ILE A 12 -25.88 -52.54 5.33
C ILE A 12 -24.80 -51.73 4.60
N PHE A 13 -24.43 -52.11 3.37
CA PHE A 13 -23.41 -51.38 2.59
C PHE A 13 -23.90 -50.00 2.13
N LYS A 14 -25.18 -49.86 1.78
CA LYS A 14 -25.79 -48.56 1.45
C LYS A 14 -25.89 -47.63 2.68
N PHE A 15 -26.12 -48.19 3.86
CA PHE A 15 -26.19 -47.39 5.11
C PHE A 15 -24.81 -46.95 5.57
N LEU A 16 -23.76 -47.74 5.39
CA LEU A 16 -22.38 -47.38 5.69
C LEU A 16 -21.81 -46.31 4.72
N ILE A 17 -22.18 -46.37 3.44
CA ILE A 17 -21.79 -45.33 2.47
C ILE A 17 -22.50 -44.01 2.75
N PHE A 18 -23.74 -44.02 3.23
CA PHE A 18 -24.49 -42.82 3.59
C PHE A 18 -23.94 -42.14 4.87
N LEU A 19 -23.40 -42.92 5.83
CA LEU A 19 -22.76 -42.41 7.04
C LEU A 19 -21.37 -41.81 6.74
N LEU A 20 -20.65 -42.29 5.74
CA LEU A 20 -19.33 -41.74 5.31
C LEU A 20 -19.44 -40.45 4.54
N ILE A 21 -20.59 -40.15 3.93
CA ILE A 21 -20.81 -38.88 3.19
C ILE A 21 -21.16 -37.71 4.13
N LEU A 22 -21.64 -37.98 5.34
CA LEU A 22 -21.97 -36.98 6.34
C LEU A 22 -20.76 -36.54 7.22
N ALA A 23 -19.63 -37.25 7.13
CA ALA A 23 -18.41 -36.90 7.86
C ALA A 23 -17.41 -36.05 7.07
N SER A 24 -17.75 -35.64 5.83
CA SER A 24 -16.89 -34.86 4.98
C SER A 24 -17.58 -33.54 4.59
N CYS A 25 -17.71 -32.63 5.51
CA CYS A 25 -17.75 -31.19 5.26
C CYS A 25 -17.92 -30.42 6.58
N GLU A 26 -16.88 -30.38 7.38
CA GLU A 26 -16.61 -29.23 8.23
C GLU A 26 -15.12 -28.88 8.08
N SER A 27 -14.75 -28.36 6.93
CA SER A 27 -13.66 -27.39 6.91
C SER A 27 -14.25 -26.16 7.62
N LYS A 28 -14.09 -26.08 8.93
CA LYS A 28 -14.18 -24.80 9.62
C LYS A 28 -13.15 -23.89 8.95
N GLN A 29 -13.59 -23.13 7.93
CA GLN A 29 -13.07 -21.80 7.74
C GLN A 29 -13.28 -21.12 9.09
N THR A 30 -12.27 -21.15 9.93
CA THR A 30 -12.14 -20.18 11.00
C THR A 30 -12.01 -18.83 10.29
N HIS A 31 -13.14 -18.17 10.02
CA HIS A 31 -13.15 -16.75 9.87
C HIS A 31 -12.46 -16.24 11.15
N ARG A 32 -11.19 -15.83 11.06
CA ARG A 32 -10.58 -15.09 12.14
C ARG A 32 -11.55 -13.95 12.43
N ALA A 33 -12.12 -13.93 13.62
CA ALA A 33 -12.93 -12.81 14.08
C ALA A 33 -12.08 -11.56 13.81
N GLY A 34 -12.64 -10.61 13.04
CA GLY A 34 -11.90 -9.44 12.62
C GLY A 34 -11.25 -8.74 13.82
N THR A 35 -10.05 -8.27 13.62
CA THR A 35 -9.30 -7.54 14.66
C THR A 35 -9.89 -6.14 14.86
N GLU A 36 -9.72 -5.56 16.04
CA GLU A 36 -10.01 -4.16 16.29
C GLU A 36 -8.95 -3.26 15.61
N PRO A 37 -9.29 -1.98 15.31
CA PRO A 37 -8.34 -1.02 14.78
C PRO A 37 -7.08 -0.90 15.63
N ILE A 38 -5.93 -0.88 14.98
CA ILE A 38 -4.63 -0.86 15.66
C ILE A 38 -4.11 0.56 15.88
N SER A 39 -3.22 0.69 16.85
CA SER A 39 -2.47 1.93 17.07
C SER A 39 -1.24 1.98 16.16
N HIS A 40 -1.05 3.07 15.43
CA HIS A 40 0.13 3.33 14.60
C HIS A 40 1.30 3.98 15.36
N LYS A 41 1.32 3.92 16.71
CA LYS A 41 2.38 4.55 17.53
C LYS A 41 3.78 4.04 17.23
N LEU A 42 3.95 2.72 17.00
CA LEU A 42 5.25 2.14 16.64
C LEU A 42 5.74 2.70 15.29
N TRP A 43 4.84 2.78 14.32
CA TRP A 43 5.16 3.37 13.01
C TRP A 43 5.53 4.84 13.13
N ASN A 44 4.76 5.61 13.89
CA ASN A 44 5.07 7.01 14.14
C ASN A 44 6.45 7.18 14.77
N GLN A 45 6.86 6.29 15.68
CA GLN A 45 8.19 6.31 16.28
C GLN A 45 9.29 6.00 15.24
N VAL A 46 9.07 5.01 14.35
CA VAL A 46 9.99 4.74 13.23
C VAL A 46 10.17 5.98 12.36
N LEU A 47 9.06 6.62 11.98
CA LEU A 47 9.09 7.80 11.11
C LEU A 47 9.82 8.99 11.74
N ILE A 48 9.52 9.31 13.00
CA ILE A 48 10.19 10.39 13.73
C ILE A 48 11.71 10.16 13.82
N ASN A 49 12.13 8.91 14.05
CA ASN A 49 13.54 8.58 14.24
C ASN A 49 14.34 8.48 12.93
N SER A 50 13.66 8.14 11.82
CA SER A 50 14.33 7.77 10.58
C SER A 50 14.03 8.70 9.40
N VAL A 51 13.00 9.55 9.49
CA VAL A 51 12.56 10.42 8.39
C VAL A 51 12.68 11.88 8.79
N ASN A 52 13.44 12.65 8.02
CA ASN A 52 13.58 14.09 8.28
C ASN A 52 12.37 14.88 7.72
N VAL A 53 12.34 16.18 7.99
CA VAL A 53 11.25 17.09 7.56
C VAL A 53 11.08 17.21 6.04
N SER A 54 12.12 16.85 5.27
CA SER A 54 12.10 16.80 3.82
C SER A 54 11.74 15.42 3.26
N GLY A 55 11.29 14.48 4.11
CA GLY A 55 10.89 13.13 3.71
C GLY A 55 12.04 12.21 3.28
N ARG A 56 13.30 12.59 3.59
CA ARG A 56 14.49 11.75 3.36
C ARG A 56 14.66 10.75 4.50
N VAL A 57 15.08 9.55 4.16
CA VAL A 57 15.15 8.42 5.09
C VAL A 57 16.59 8.06 5.45
N ASN A 58 16.87 7.88 6.73
CA ASN A 58 18.11 7.30 7.21
C ASN A 58 18.03 5.77 7.15
N TYR A 59 18.26 5.21 5.97
CA TYR A 59 18.18 3.76 5.73
C TYR A 59 19.27 2.98 6.48
N GLU A 60 20.49 3.54 6.59
CA GLU A 60 21.58 2.91 7.33
C GLU A 60 21.22 2.73 8.81
N GLY A 61 20.81 3.81 9.48
CA GLY A 61 20.41 3.75 10.90
C GLY A 61 19.18 2.87 11.13
N LEU A 62 18.23 2.86 10.17
CA LEU A 62 17.07 1.98 10.27
C LEU A 62 17.43 0.50 10.08
N LYS A 63 18.41 0.18 9.21
CA LYS A 63 18.95 -1.17 9.03
C LYS A 63 19.71 -1.66 10.27
N GLU A 64 20.48 -0.78 10.91
CA GLU A 64 21.22 -1.10 12.15
C GLU A 64 20.27 -1.34 13.32
N ASN A 65 19.15 -0.61 13.39
CA ASN A 65 18.18 -0.66 14.49
C ASN A 65 16.74 -0.94 14.02
N PRO A 66 16.45 -2.09 13.38
CA PRO A 66 15.19 -2.36 12.73
C PRO A 66 14.06 -2.79 13.68
N LYS A 67 14.34 -3.01 14.98
CA LYS A 67 13.41 -3.68 15.89
C LYS A 67 12.02 -3.05 15.91
N ILE A 68 11.90 -1.73 16.03
CA ILE A 68 10.59 -1.06 16.11
C ILE A 68 9.81 -1.21 14.80
N LEU A 69 10.50 -1.14 13.65
CA LEU A 69 9.89 -1.42 12.35
C LEU A 69 9.39 -2.86 12.28
N LEU A 70 10.20 -3.83 12.68
CA LEU A 70 9.83 -5.25 12.66
C LEU A 70 8.63 -5.54 13.58
N ASP A 71 8.61 -4.97 14.78
CA ASP A 71 7.49 -5.08 15.71
C ASP A 71 6.19 -4.49 15.10
N TYR A 72 6.30 -3.38 14.37
CA TYR A 72 5.15 -2.78 13.69
C TYR A 72 4.68 -3.64 12.50
N LEU A 73 5.59 -4.18 11.70
CA LEU A 73 5.22 -5.07 10.60
C LEU A 73 4.51 -6.33 11.08
N GLU A 74 4.93 -6.88 12.23
CA GLU A 74 4.26 -8.02 12.84
C GLU A 74 2.85 -7.64 13.34
N LEU A 75 2.69 -6.45 13.94
CA LEU A 75 1.39 -5.93 14.32
C LEU A 75 0.45 -5.80 13.11
N LEU A 76 0.94 -5.28 11.98
CA LEU A 76 0.17 -5.20 10.73
C LEU A 76 -0.24 -6.58 10.22
N ARG A 77 0.69 -7.54 10.19
CA ARG A 77 0.42 -8.90 9.69
C ARG A 77 -0.65 -9.63 10.50
N THR A 78 -0.68 -9.41 11.80
CA THR A 78 -1.63 -10.07 12.72
C THR A 78 -2.97 -9.36 12.86
N SER A 79 -3.09 -8.13 12.34
CA SER A 79 -4.25 -7.27 12.56
C SER A 79 -4.83 -6.73 11.24
N ARG A 80 -5.05 -7.62 10.26
CA ARG A 80 -5.63 -7.23 8.96
C ARG A 80 -7.04 -6.63 9.16
N PRO A 81 -7.33 -5.45 8.59
CA PRO A 81 -8.63 -4.81 8.71
C PRO A 81 -9.75 -5.61 8.03
N ASN A 82 -10.95 -5.43 8.53
CA ASN A 82 -12.19 -5.91 7.92
C ASN A 82 -13.27 -4.82 7.98
N ASP A 83 -14.29 -4.96 7.15
CA ASP A 83 -15.33 -3.95 6.98
C ASP A 83 -16.37 -3.94 8.13
N GLU A 84 -16.35 -4.95 9.02
CA GLU A 84 -17.31 -5.05 10.12
C GLU A 84 -16.90 -4.23 11.35
N ARG A 85 -15.57 -4.08 11.57
CA ARG A 85 -15.01 -3.48 12.79
C ARG A 85 -14.19 -2.23 12.54
N TRP A 86 -13.74 -2.03 11.30
CA TRP A 86 -12.91 -0.90 10.92
C TRP A 86 -13.69 0.06 10.05
N ASP A 87 -13.73 1.33 10.40
CA ASP A 87 -14.28 2.33 9.49
C ASP A 87 -13.36 2.53 8.27
N GLU A 88 -13.88 3.25 7.27
CA GLU A 88 -13.15 3.48 6.02
C GLU A 88 -11.83 4.24 6.25
N LYS A 89 -11.82 5.23 7.14
CA LYS A 89 -10.63 6.04 7.46
C LYS A 89 -9.57 5.23 8.20
N GLU A 90 -9.98 4.34 9.07
CA GLU A 90 -9.09 3.40 9.76
C GLU A 90 -8.45 2.43 8.78
N ARG A 91 -9.23 1.87 7.85
CA ARG A 91 -8.73 0.99 6.78
C ARG A 91 -7.79 1.72 5.84
N LEU A 92 -8.13 2.95 5.41
CA LEU A 92 -7.28 3.76 4.56
C LEU A 92 -5.94 4.07 5.22
N ALA A 93 -5.96 4.52 6.48
CA ALA A 93 -4.74 4.80 7.26
C ALA A 93 -3.87 3.55 7.41
N TYR A 94 -4.49 2.39 7.70
CA TYR A 94 -3.77 1.12 7.80
C TYR A 94 -3.03 0.77 6.51
N TRP A 95 -3.72 0.81 5.34
CA TRP A 95 -3.14 0.39 4.07
C TRP A 95 -2.05 1.34 3.58
N ILE A 96 -2.20 2.66 3.79
CA ILE A 96 -1.15 3.64 3.49
C ILE A 96 0.10 3.38 4.37
N ASN A 97 -0.09 3.22 5.69
CA ASN A 97 1.01 2.95 6.60
C ASN A 97 1.67 1.60 6.32
N LEU A 98 0.90 0.58 5.98
CA LEU A 98 1.41 -0.75 5.60
C LEU A 98 2.30 -0.64 4.36
N TYR A 99 1.83 0.01 3.28
CA TYR A 99 2.60 0.20 2.06
C TYR A 99 3.94 0.87 2.36
N ASN A 100 3.92 1.98 3.10
CA ASN A 100 5.12 2.74 3.43
C ASN A 100 6.09 1.93 4.32
N ALA A 101 5.58 1.21 5.33
CA ALA A 101 6.41 0.41 6.23
C ALA A 101 7.07 -0.78 5.50
N PHE A 102 6.33 -1.48 4.63
CA PHE A 102 6.90 -2.57 3.83
C PHE A 102 7.83 -2.06 2.73
N THR A 103 7.62 -0.85 2.20
CA THR A 103 8.59 -0.20 1.31
C THR A 103 9.91 0.04 2.04
N LEU A 104 9.90 0.61 3.26
CA LEU A 104 11.13 0.77 4.04
C LEU A 104 11.79 -0.58 4.34
N LYS A 105 11.00 -1.59 4.69
CA LYS A 105 11.52 -2.96 4.92
C LYS A 105 12.21 -3.52 3.68
N LEU A 106 11.58 -3.40 2.52
CA LEU A 106 12.15 -3.86 1.25
C LEU A 106 13.50 -3.19 0.96
N ILE A 107 13.60 -1.88 1.21
CA ILE A 107 14.85 -1.15 1.01
C ILE A 107 15.93 -1.62 1.98
N ILE A 108 15.67 -1.69 3.30
CA ILE A 108 16.70 -2.06 4.27
C ILE A 108 17.18 -3.50 4.12
N ASP A 109 16.36 -4.40 3.61
CA ASP A 109 16.76 -5.78 3.31
C ASP A 109 17.82 -5.88 2.21
N HIS A 110 17.81 -4.91 1.29
CA HIS A 110 18.72 -4.88 0.15
C HIS A 110 19.77 -3.75 0.22
N TYR A 111 19.71 -2.94 1.28
CA TYR A 111 20.61 -1.81 1.46
C TYR A 111 22.08 -2.27 1.71
N PRO A 112 23.12 -1.62 1.12
CA PRO A 112 23.05 -0.36 0.35
C PRO A 112 22.64 -0.59 -1.13
N LEU A 113 21.87 0.35 -1.67
CA LEU A 113 21.46 0.40 -3.09
C LEU A 113 21.27 1.85 -3.52
N LYS A 114 21.28 2.14 -4.82
CA LYS A 114 21.09 3.49 -5.35
C LYS A 114 19.65 3.81 -5.72
N SER A 115 18.86 2.79 -5.97
CA SER A 115 17.46 2.89 -6.38
C SER A 115 16.70 1.64 -5.95
N ILE A 116 15.42 1.76 -5.64
CA ILE A 116 14.54 0.59 -5.45
C ILE A 116 14.57 -0.33 -6.70
N LYS A 117 14.80 0.23 -7.87
CA LYS A 117 14.93 -0.52 -9.14
C LYS A 117 16.14 -1.45 -9.20
N ASP A 118 17.09 -1.32 -8.31
CA ASP A 118 18.23 -2.23 -8.22
C ASP A 118 17.85 -3.59 -7.59
N ILE A 119 16.63 -3.70 -7.03
CA ILE A 119 16.12 -4.91 -6.40
C ILE A 119 15.48 -5.82 -7.46
N GLY A 120 15.82 -7.10 -7.44
CA GLY A 120 15.22 -8.12 -8.31
C GLY A 120 15.94 -8.30 -9.63
N SER A 121 15.20 -8.57 -10.72
CA SER A 121 15.76 -8.85 -12.04
C SER A 121 16.30 -7.60 -12.72
N THR A 122 17.38 -7.76 -13.51
CA THR A 122 17.94 -6.69 -14.35
C THR A 122 16.95 -6.18 -15.41
N ILE A 123 16.04 -7.06 -15.86
CA ILE A 123 14.94 -6.70 -16.76
C ILE A 123 13.66 -6.69 -15.91
N GLN A 124 13.12 -5.51 -15.69
CA GLN A 124 11.90 -5.32 -14.91
C GLN A 124 10.74 -4.97 -15.82
N ILE A 125 9.67 -5.75 -15.72
CA ILE A 125 8.41 -5.51 -16.41
C ILE A 125 7.39 -5.20 -15.31
N PRO A 126 6.74 -4.01 -15.31
CA PRO A 126 5.72 -3.67 -14.33
C PRO A 126 4.65 -4.76 -14.21
N PHE A 127 4.21 -5.04 -12.99
CA PHE A 127 3.21 -6.08 -12.65
C PHE A 127 3.62 -7.53 -12.92
N ILE A 128 4.91 -7.78 -13.23
CA ILE A 128 5.41 -9.13 -13.50
C ILE A 128 6.64 -9.46 -12.67
N ASN A 129 7.64 -8.58 -12.66
CA ASN A 129 8.91 -8.83 -11.97
C ASN A 129 9.61 -7.55 -11.50
N SER A 130 8.86 -6.48 -11.26
CA SER A 130 9.37 -5.27 -10.64
C SER A 130 9.58 -5.47 -9.13
N PRO A 131 10.36 -4.62 -8.43
CA PRO A 131 10.51 -4.70 -6.98
C PRO A 131 9.17 -4.67 -6.22
N TRP A 132 8.19 -3.96 -6.74
CA TRP A 132 6.85 -3.86 -6.15
C TRP A 132 6.00 -5.11 -6.32
N ASP A 133 6.40 -6.06 -7.21
CA ASP A 133 5.71 -7.33 -7.42
C ASP A 133 6.18 -8.42 -6.46
N ILE A 134 7.26 -8.18 -5.68
CA ILE A 134 7.77 -9.14 -4.71
C ILE A 134 6.76 -9.31 -3.56
N GLU A 135 6.30 -10.53 -3.35
CA GLU A 135 5.32 -10.89 -2.31
C GLU A 135 5.98 -10.94 -0.92
N THR A 136 6.23 -9.78 -0.34
CA THR A 136 6.89 -9.63 0.97
C THR A 136 5.92 -9.52 2.15
N ILE A 137 4.63 -9.24 1.87
CA ILE A 137 3.62 -9.02 2.89
C ILE A 137 2.87 -10.33 3.12
N ASP A 138 3.16 -11.01 4.24
CA ASP A 138 2.64 -12.34 4.56
C ASP A 138 1.62 -12.25 5.69
N PHE A 139 0.34 -12.54 5.39
CA PHE A 139 -0.75 -12.63 6.37
C PHE A 139 -0.97 -14.07 6.90
N GLY A 140 -0.04 -14.98 6.62
CA GLY A 140 -0.05 -16.38 7.06
C GLY A 140 -0.78 -17.32 6.11
N ASN A 141 -1.91 -16.94 5.56
CA ASN A 141 -2.67 -17.71 4.56
C ASN A 141 -2.59 -17.12 3.15
N GLU A 142 -2.08 -15.92 3.02
CA GLU A 142 -1.96 -15.17 1.78
C GLU A 142 -0.71 -14.32 1.81
N LYS A 143 0.03 -14.28 0.71
CA LYS A 143 1.12 -13.32 0.50
C LYS A 143 0.71 -12.34 -0.58
N ILE A 144 1.00 -11.07 -0.33
CA ILE A 144 0.72 -10.00 -1.28
C ILE A 144 1.95 -9.11 -1.48
N SER A 145 1.94 -8.38 -2.57
CA SER A 145 3.00 -7.43 -2.95
C SER A 145 2.58 -5.98 -2.70
N LEU A 146 3.53 -5.04 -2.80
CA LEU A 146 3.23 -3.61 -2.76
C LEU A 146 2.31 -3.20 -3.92
N ASN A 147 2.53 -3.74 -5.13
CA ASN A 147 1.65 -3.52 -6.27
C ASN A 147 0.21 -3.99 -5.99
N TYR A 148 0.05 -5.12 -5.29
CA TYR A 148 -1.29 -5.57 -4.90
C TYR A 148 -1.96 -4.58 -3.94
N VAL A 149 -1.23 -4.08 -2.93
CA VAL A 149 -1.76 -3.08 -1.99
C VAL A 149 -2.17 -1.80 -2.71
N GLU A 150 -1.34 -1.28 -3.61
CA GLU A 150 -1.64 -0.06 -4.36
C GLU A 150 -2.80 -0.26 -5.34
N HIS A 151 -2.70 -1.26 -6.22
CA HIS A 151 -3.61 -1.39 -7.36
C HIS A 151 -4.89 -2.19 -7.06
N GLN A 152 -4.89 -3.12 -6.12
CA GLN A 152 -6.07 -3.93 -5.82
C GLN A 152 -6.79 -3.48 -4.55
N ILE A 153 -6.09 -2.78 -3.63
CA ILE A 153 -6.70 -2.32 -2.40
C ILE A 153 -6.88 -0.80 -2.42
N LEU A 154 -5.80 -0.02 -2.36
CA LEU A 154 -5.90 1.43 -2.21
C LEU A 154 -6.69 2.09 -3.34
N ARG A 155 -6.37 1.79 -4.60
CA ARG A 155 -7.02 2.39 -5.78
C ARG A 155 -8.43 1.88 -6.06
N LYS A 156 -8.78 0.67 -5.60
CA LYS A 156 -10.10 0.07 -5.89
C LYS A 156 -11.10 0.21 -4.75
N SER A 157 -10.62 0.23 -3.51
CA SER A 157 -11.51 0.22 -2.35
C SER A 157 -11.75 1.61 -1.76
N PHE A 158 -11.02 2.62 -2.24
CA PHE A 158 -11.13 3.99 -1.76
C PHE A 158 -11.23 4.97 -2.93
N GLU A 159 -12.25 5.83 -2.90
CA GLU A 159 -12.42 6.93 -3.86
C GLU A 159 -11.58 8.15 -3.43
N GLU A 160 -10.26 7.96 -3.31
CA GLU A 160 -9.36 8.94 -2.72
C GLU A 160 -8.07 9.08 -3.56
N PRO A 161 -8.06 9.95 -4.58
CA PRO A 161 -6.88 10.11 -5.45
C PRO A 161 -5.64 10.63 -4.73
N ARG A 162 -5.78 11.31 -3.58
CA ARG A 162 -4.65 11.81 -2.78
C ARG A 162 -3.80 10.68 -2.16
N ILE A 163 -4.20 9.41 -2.26
CA ILE A 163 -3.37 8.24 -1.90
C ILE A 163 -2.02 8.29 -2.62
N HIS A 164 -2.00 8.75 -3.88
CA HIS A 164 -0.78 8.87 -4.69
C HIS A 164 0.23 9.87 -4.12
N PHE A 165 -0.19 10.76 -3.23
CA PHE A 165 0.70 11.66 -2.50
C PHE A 165 1.12 11.11 -1.13
N ALA A 166 0.47 10.05 -0.65
CA ALA A 166 0.66 9.48 0.68
C ALA A 166 1.55 8.24 0.68
N ILE A 167 1.55 7.47 -0.41
CA ILE A 167 2.43 6.30 -0.57
C ILE A 167 3.77 6.71 -1.17
N ASN A 168 4.87 6.14 -0.66
CA ASN A 168 6.23 6.49 -1.05
C ASN A 168 6.97 5.29 -1.63
N CYS A 169 7.47 5.44 -2.86
CA CYS A 169 8.21 4.41 -3.60
C CYS A 169 9.73 4.47 -3.39
N ALA A 170 10.19 5.08 -2.32
CA ALA A 170 11.61 5.23 -1.97
C ALA A 170 12.47 6.00 -2.99
N SER A 171 11.89 6.82 -3.87
CA SER A 171 12.64 7.62 -4.84
C SER A 171 12.61 9.12 -4.54
N ILE A 172 13.56 9.87 -5.09
CA ILE A 172 13.67 11.34 -4.95
C ILE A 172 12.45 12.07 -5.51
N SER A 173 11.95 11.63 -6.68
CA SER A 173 10.77 12.25 -7.32
C SER A 173 9.43 11.78 -6.75
N CYS A 174 9.42 10.79 -5.86
CA CYS A 174 8.22 10.36 -5.15
C CYS A 174 7.71 11.47 -4.22
N PRO A 175 6.40 11.53 -3.93
CA PRO A 175 5.93 12.32 -2.80
C PRO A 175 6.71 12.01 -1.53
N ASN A 176 7.05 13.04 -0.77
CA ASN A 176 7.89 12.88 0.41
C ASN A 176 7.26 11.93 1.43
N LEU A 177 8.04 11.00 1.95
CA LEU A 177 7.56 10.18 3.06
C LEU A 177 7.27 11.09 4.26
N ARG A 178 6.02 11.06 4.74
CA ARG A 178 5.59 11.85 5.88
C ARG A 178 6.29 11.35 7.15
N ASN A 179 6.81 12.25 7.97
CA ASN A 179 7.49 11.91 9.23
C ASN A 179 6.52 11.71 10.41
N GLU A 180 5.24 11.48 10.13
CA GLU A 180 4.23 11.00 11.08
C GLU A 180 3.35 9.93 10.44
N ALA A 181 2.81 9.03 11.26
CA ALA A 181 1.87 8.01 10.79
C ALA A 181 0.53 8.62 10.36
N TYR A 182 -0.09 8.08 9.32
CA TYR A 182 -1.46 8.37 8.99
C TYR A 182 -2.39 7.76 10.05
N VAL A 183 -3.37 8.53 10.50
CA VAL A 183 -4.34 8.09 11.52
C VAL A 183 -5.75 8.53 11.13
N ALA A 184 -6.75 7.68 11.35
CA ALA A 184 -8.13 7.90 10.94
C ALA A 184 -8.67 9.29 11.33
N ALA A 185 -8.43 9.72 12.56
CA ALA A 185 -8.89 11.00 13.08
C ALA A 185 -8.31 12.24 12.35
N LYS A 186 -7.20 12.09 11.61
CA LYS A 186 -6.50 13.17 10.90
C LYS A 186 -6.34 12.92 9.41
N ILE A 187 -6.80 11.78 8.88
CA ILE A 187 -6.45 11.31 7.54
C ILE A 187 -6.75 12.34 6.46
N ASP A 188 -7.90 13.00 6.49
CA ASP A 188 -8.28 14.02 5.50
C ASP A 188 -7.31 15.22 5.52
N ALA A 189 -6.98 15.70 6.71
CA ALA A 189 -6.05 16.82 6.88
C ALA A 189 -4.61 16.41 6.47
N GLN A 190 -4.20 15.18 6.79
CA GLN A 190 -2.90 14.65 6.42
C GLN A 190 -2.76 14.47 4.91
N LEU A 191 -3.80 13.97 4.24
CA LEU A 191 -3.82 13.81 2.78
C LEU A 191 -3.84 15.17 2.08
N ALA A 192 -4.62 16.14 2.58
CA ALA A 192 -4.65 17.50 2.03
C ALA A 192 -3.29 18.21 2.16
N ASP A 193 -2.67 18.15 3.34
CA ASP A 193 -1.34 18.71 3.59
C ASP A 193 -0.27 18.03 2.70
N GLN A 194 -0.35 16.72 2.54
CA GLN A 194 0.59 15.97 1.71
C GLN A 194 0.45 16.32 0.22
N ALA A 195 -0.79 16.46 -0.28
CA ALA A 195 -1.06 16.92 -1.63
C ALA A 195 -0.47 18.32 -1.86
N GLN A 196 -0.76 19.26 -0.95
CA GLN A 196 -0.26 20.62 -1.04
C GLN A 196 1.28 20.67 -1.03
N ARG A 197 1.93 19.92 -0.14
CA ARG A 197 3.41 19.84 -0.10
C ARG A 197 3.99 19.30 -1.39
N PHE A 198 3.41 18.24 -1.94
CA PHE A 198 3.90 17.63 -3.18
C PHE A 198 3.73 18.55 -4.38
N LEU A 199 2.54 19.17 -4.51
CA LEU A 199 2.25 20.05 -5.65
C LEU A 199 3.04 21.34 -5.63
N ASN A 200 3.37 21.87 -4.45
CA ASN A 200 4.16 23.09 -4.29
C ASN A 200 5.68 22.84 -4.17
N ASP A 201 6.14 21.60 -4.30
CA ASP A 201 7.56 21.27 -4.43
C ASP A 201 8.02 21.51 -5.86
N SER A 202 8.70 22.64 -6.09
CA SER A 202 9.17 23.06 -7.43
C SER A 202 10.19 22.10 -8.05
N THR A 203 10.75 21.16 -7.30
CA THR A 203 11.61 20.09 -7.81
C THR A 203 10.82 18.95 -8.44
N LYS A 204 9.51 18.88 -8.19
CA LYS A 204 8.61 17.82 -8.61
C LYS A 204 7.47 18.30 -9.50
N ASN A 205 7.02 19.54 -9.31
CA ASN A 205 5.94 20.14 -10.08
C ASN A 205 6.17 21.65 -10.21
N ILE A 206 5.79 22.23 -11.36
CA ILE A 206 5.69 23.68 -11.54
C ILE A 206 4.27 23.94 -12.05
N ILE A 207 3.45 24.61 -11.23
CA ILE A 207 2.04 24.84 -11.50
C ILE A 207 1.80 26.35 -11.60
N THR A 208 1.32 26.77 -12.77
CA THR A 208 0.87 28.15 -13.02
C THR A 208 -0.54 28.16 -13.59
N SER A 209 -1.14 29.33 -13.77
CA SER A 209 -2.44 29.45 -14.42
C SER A 209 -2.46 28.97 -15.87
N GLU A 210 -1.34 29.05 -16.58
CA GLU A 210 -1.24 28.85 -18.04
C GLU A 210 -0.52 27.55 -18.43
N ALA A 211 0.36 27.03 -17.52
CA ALA A 211 1.21 25.90 -17.82
C ALA A 211 1.48 25.04 -16.59
N LEU A 212 1.46 23.73 -16.80
CA LEU A 212 1.67 22.69 -15.81
C LEU A 212 2.86 21.84 -16.24
N TYR A 213 3.91 21.82 -15.42
CA TYR A 213 5.01 20.85 -15.53
C TYR A 213 4.88 19.91 -14.36
N LEU A 214 4.38 18.68 -14.60
CA LEU A 214 3.93 17.77 -13.58
C LEU A 214 4.85 16.57 -13.45
N SER A 215 4.94 16.03 -12.25
CA SER A 215 5.48 14.68 -12.00
C SER A 215 4.81 13.64 -12.88
N ARG A 216 5.57 12.62 -13.29
CA ARG A 216 5.04 11.50 -14.08
C ARG A 216 3.96 10.69 -13.37
N ILE A 217 3.76 10.83 -12.07
CA ILE A 217 2.66 10.15 -11.38
C ILE A 217 1.30 10.57 -11.96
N PHE A 218 1.15 11.82 -12.39
CA PHE A 218 -0.08 12.31 -13.04
C PHE A 218 -0.30 11.69 -14.43
N GLN A 219 0.77 11.23 -15.08
CA GLN A 219 0.68 10.49 -16.35
C GLN A 219 0.35 9.02 -16.12
N TRP A 220 1.05 8.40 -15.15
CA TRP A 220 0.90 6.97 -14.88
C TRP A 220 -0.47 6.62 -14.29
N PHE A 221 -1.03 7.53 -13.50
CA PHE A 221 -2.29 7.35 -12.79
C PHE A 221 -3.37 8.34 -13.24
N SER A 222 -3.33 8.77 -14.51
CA SER A 222 -4.20 9.85 -15.02
C SER A 222 -5.69 9.61 -14.75
N GLY A 223 -6.16 8.36 -14.89
CA GLY A 223 -7.56 8.03 -14.63
C GLY A 223 -8.01 8.22 -13.17
N ASP A 224 -7.08 8.16 -12.21
CA ASP A 224 -7.42 8.36 -10.80
C ASP A 224 -7.54 9.86 -10.46
N PHE A 225 -6.86 10.72 -11.22
CA PHE A 225 -6.83 12.17 -11.00
C PHE A 225 -7.92 12.94 -11.74
N ASP A 226 -8.69 12.29 -12.63
CA ASP A 226 -9.79 12.89 -13.39
C ASP A 226 -11.16 12.64 -12.73
N VAL A 227 -11.21 12.23 -11.48
CA VAL A 227 -12.44 11.98 -10.72
C VAL A 227 -12.33 12.55 -9.30
N PRO A 228 -13.46 13.08 -8.74
CA PRO A 228 -14.74 13.37 -9.41
C PRO A 228 -14.69 14.60 -10.33
N GLN A 229 -13.66 15.45 -10.22
CA GLN A 229 -13.40 16.61 -11.09
C GLN A 229 -12.30 16.29 -12.10
N THR A 230 -12.11 17.16 -13.07
CA THR A 230 -10.98 17.09 -14.00
C THR A 230 -9.64 17.29 -13.29
N LEU A 231 -8.54 16.81 -13.90
CA LEU A 231 -7.20 17.01 -13.36
C LEU A 231 -6.91 18.49 -13.03
N HIS A 232 -7.28 19.43 -13.92
CA HIS A 232 -7.04 20.87 -13.70
C HIS A 232 -7.81 21.42 -12.49
N GLU A 233 -9.05 20.99 -12.30
CA GLU A 233 -9.87 21.38 -11.16
C GLU A 233 -9.29 20.79 -9.85
N ASN A 234 -8.95 19.53 -9.84
CA ASN A 234 -8.33 18.86 -8.69
C ASN A 234 -6.99 19.51 -8.32
N LEU A 235 -6.14 19.79 -9.31
CA LEU A 235 -4.87 20.48 -9.09
C LEU A 235 -5.10 21.90 -8.56
N SER A 236 -6.10 22.63 -9.05
CA SER A 236 -6.44 23.97 -8.54
C SER A 236 -6.83 23.93 -7.06
N ILE A 237 -7.65 22.94 -6.67
CA ILE A 237 -8.10 22.74 -5.28
C ILE A 237 -6.91 22.41 -4.37
N TRP A 238 -6.05 21.45 -4.79
CA TRP A 238 -4.99 20.94 -3.93
C TRP A 238 -3.75 21.83 -3.88
N SER A 239 -3.41 22.53 -4.98
CA SER A 239 -2.24 23.45 -5.01
C SER A 239 -2.57 24.85 -4.48
N GLY A 240 -3.84 25.26 -4.55
CA GLY A 240 -4.28 26.62 -4.29
C GLY A 240 -4.02 27.58 -5.44
N VAL A 241 -3.56 27.10 -6.61
CA VAL A 241 -3.34 27.91 -7.82
C VAL A 241 -4.58 27.82 -8.73
N SER A 242 -5.12 28.96 -9.17
CA SER A 242 -6.18 28.98 -10.18
C SER A 242 -5.61 28.59 -11.55
N ILE A 243 -6.01 27.45 -12.08
CA ILE A 243 -5.52 26.89 -13.35
C ILE A 243 -6.59 27.08 -14.42
N ASN A 244 -6.20 27.63 -15.60
CA ASN A 244 -7.07 27.78 -16.73
C ASN A 244 -7.36 26.42 -17.40
N ASN A 245 -8.57 26.21 -17.90
CA ASN A 245 -8.92 24.98 -18.62
C ASN A 245 -8.08 24.75 -19.89
N SER A 246 -7.49 25.81 -20.45
CA SER A 246 -6.58 25.77 -21.59
C SER A 246 -5.11 25.63 -21.23
N ALA A 247 -4.77 25.48 -19.94
CA ALA A 247 -3.39 25.33 -19.50
C ALA A 247 -2.73 24.10 -20.14
N THR A 248 -1.51 24.31 -20.63
CA THR A 248 -0.75 23.23 -21.25
C THR A 248 -0.11 22.34 -20.20
N THR A 249 -0.11 21.01 -20.43
CA THR A 249 0.48 20.04 -19.51
C THR A 249 1.68 19.36 -20.13
N GLN A 250 2.79 19.33 -19.40
CA GLN A 250 4.01 18.58 -19.72
C GLN A 250 4.42 17.76 -18.50
N PHE A 251 5.15 16.66 -18.72
CA PHE A 251 5.63 15.81 -17.64
C PHE A 251 7.15 15.91 -17.53
N ILE A 252 7.64 16.15 -16.31
CA ILE A 252 9.08 16.22 -16.02
C ILE A 252 9.67 14.83 -15.83
N ASP A 253 10.99 14.72 -15.98
CA ASP A 253 11.68 13.46 -15.78
C ASP A 253 11.60 13.01 -14.32
N TYR A 254 11.55 11.70 -14.12
CA TYR A 254 11.40 11.10 -12.81
C TYR A 254 12.74 10.54 -12.33
N ASP A 255 13.25 11.11 -11.25
CA ASP A 255 14.48 10.66 -10.59
C ASP A 255 14.19 9.50 -9.65
N TRP A 256 14.64 8.32 -10.05
CA TRP A 256 14.52 7.06 -9.31
C TRP A 256 15.62 6.85 -8.26
N SER A 257 16.55 7.79 -8.10
CA SER A 257 17.56 7.72 -7.04
C SER A 257 16.89 7.61 -5.68
N LEU A 258 17.49 6.85 -4.78
CA LEU A 258 16.95 6.59 -3.45
C LEU A 258 16.76 7.91 -2.67
N ASN A 259 15.63 8.06 -2.00
CA ASN A 259 15.31 9.22 -1.15
C ASN A 259 16.05 9.18 0.19
N GLU A 260 17.31 8.81 0.15
CA GLU A 260 18.19 8.71 1.32
C GLU A 260 18.57 10.10 1.88
N GLN A 261 18.75 10.17 3.19
CA GLN A 261 19.36 11.35 3.81
C GLN A 261 20.83 11.45 3.38
N SER A 262 21.27 12.66 3.04
CA SER A 262 22.70 12.91 2.84
C SER A 262 23.44 12.55 4.13
N ARG A 263 24.56 11.84 4.02
CA ARG A 263 25.44 11.63 5.18
C ARG A 263 25.94 12.99 5.64
N PRO A 264 26.03 13.24 6.97
CA PRO A 264 26.59 14.48 7.49
C PRO A 264 28.05 14.66 7.13
#